data_71f202567d6db2641c40e6e95fd3c71f
#
_entry.id   71f202567d6db2641c40e6e95fd3c71f
#
_cell.length_a   1.000
_cell.length_b   1.000
_cell.length_c   1.000
_cell.angle_alpha   90.00
_cell.angle_beta   90.00
_cell.angle_gamma   90.00
#
_symmetry.space_group_name_H-M   'P 1'
#
loop_
_entity.id
_entity.type
_entity.pdbx_description
1 polymer ?
#
loop_
_entity_poly.entity_id
_entity_poly.type
_entity_poly.pdbx_seq_one_letter_code
_entity_poly.pdbx_strand_id
1 'polypeptide(L)'
;MPESQINLTTDNLDQLINHPEEVLANYEEFWETERVQFCTRKWAEHLNYEIPHDKVVAMIQEWADLSPEERENHSLKNNAAILIAEKDALLEKALPHLHSYFPPETDLSVDIHLTAFNPSRGFAMLDIVVNVQAPHWQGDARNILNAIVHEIGHVGHSYCRTLWNEPKAEPEMKHRVLDNLNSEGICTYIGYTAQSFAPAPGDQDYPQIEDPERVKEAFAQTNEIIGQIGAVPDEDIQKMTLDTGIQGRAYYVVGTTICKTIDEQLGREALIEAMATGPQFWANRYNQLVSEDIQLKF
;
A
#
# COMPACT_ATOMS: atom_id res chain seq x y z
N MET A 1 2.82 6.09 24.05
CA MET A 1 3.03 5.87 22.60
C MET A 1 4.19 6.75 22.18
N PRO A 2 5.09 6.30 21.31
CA PRO A 2 6.08 7.18 20.72
C PRO A 2 5.38 8.34 20.00
N GLU A 3 6.04 9.48 19.92
CA GLU A 3 5.53 10.64 19.17
C GLU A 3 5.87 10.39 17.68
N SER A 4 4.95 9.74 16.97
CA SER A 4 5.13 9.43 15.56
C SER A 4 5.06 10.72 14.73
N GLN A 5 6.04 10.91 13.85
CA GLN A 5 6.13 12.06 12.97
C GLN A 5 5.92 11.65 11.51
N ILE A 6 4.84 12.13 10.91
CA ILE A 6 4.54 11.90 9.50
C ILE A 6 4.70 13.22 8.73
N ASN A 7 5.62 13.22 7.77
CA ASN A 7 5.85 14.37 6.90
C ASN A 7 5.33 14.07 5.50
N LEU A 8 4.41 14.88 5.00
CA LEU A 8 3.95 14.78 3.62
C LEU A 8 4.59 15.87 2.77
N THR A 9 5.40 15.49 1.79
CA THR A 9 6.17 16.40 0.95
C THR A 9 5.62 16.49 -0.47
N THR A 10 5.47 17.71 -0.97
CA THR A 10 4.82 18.05 -2.26
C THR A 10 5.71 18.84 -3.20
N ASP A 11 6.93 19.21 -2.80
CA ASP A 11 7.74 20.22 -3.48
C ASP A 11 7.95 19.93 -4.98
N ASN A 12 8.31 18.67 -5.33
CA ASN A 12 8.50 18.30 -6.74
C ASN A 12 7.17 18.29 -7.52
N LEU A 13 6.07 17.94 -6.84
CA LEU A 13 4.74 17.94 -7.43
C LEU A 13 4.27 19.37 -7.69
N ASP A 14 4.49 20.30 -6.75
CA ASP A 14 4.15 21.70 -6.90
C ASP A 14 4.91 22.34 -8.06
N GLN A 15 6.22 22.07 -8.17
CA GLN A 15 7.05 22.55 -9.26
C GLN A 15 6.55 22.03 -10.61
N LEU A 16 6.25 20.74 -10.70
CA LEU A 16 5.72 20.13 -11.91
C LEU A 16 4.35 20.70 -12.31
N ILE A 17 3.45 20.88 -11.34
CA ILE A 17 2.08 21.36 -11.62
C ILE A 17 2.07 22.82 -12.07
N ASN A 18 2.85 23.68 -11.41
CA ASN A 18 2.78 25.12 -11.61
C ASN A 18 3.79 25.64 -12.62
N HIS A 19 4.90 24.95 -12.86
CA HIS A 19 6.02 25.39 -13.68
C HIS A 19 6.57 24.28 -14.60
N PRO A 20 5.72 23.51 -15.34
CA PRO A 20 6.18 22.37 -16.14
C PRO A 20 7.16 22.78 -17.25
N GLU A 21 7.01 23.99 -17.83
CA GLU A 21 7.90 24.51 -18.86
C GLU A 21 9.30 24.80 -18.29
N GLU A 22 9.39 25.30 -17.04
CA GLU A 22 10.65 25.51 -16.34
C GLU A 22 11.32 24.17 -15.97
N VAL A 23 10.53 23.18 -15.57
CA VAL A 23 11.00 21.81 -15.30
C VAL A 23 11.59 21.19 -16.56
N LEU A 24 10.91 21.34 -17.73
CA LEU A 24 11.44 20.85 -19.00
C LEU A 24 12.72 21.55 -19.43
N ALA A 25 12.75 22.88 -19.27
CA ALA A 25 13.92 23.67 -19.63
C ALA A 25 15.17 23.35 -18.79
N ASN A 26 14.95 22.87 -17.55
CA ASN A 26 16.00 22.54 -16.58
C ASN A 26 15.88 21.07 -16.13
N TYR A 27 15.49 20.17 -17.06
CA TYR A 27 15.12 18.78 -16.73
C TYR A 27 16.23 18.01 -16.01
N GLU A 28 17.48 18.17 -16.41
CA GLU A 28 18.62 17.49 -15.75
C GLU A 28 18.76 17.95 -14.29
N GLU A 29 18.57 19.22 -13.99
CA GLU A 29 18.60 19.74 -12.62
C GLU A 29 17.42 19.20 -11.80
N PHE A 30 16.22 19.20 -12.38
CA PHE A 30 15.03 18.59 -11.74
C PHE A 30 15.24 17.10 -11.46
N TRP A 31 15.77 16.35 -12.46
CA TRP A 31 16.02 14.92 -12.34
C TRP A 31 17.03 14.60 -11.23
N GLU A 32 18.08 15.41 -11.08
CA GLU A 32 19.13 15.22 -10.07
C GLU A 32 18.72 15.70 -8.67
N THR A 33 17.50 16.24 -8.50
CA THR A 33 17.05 16.57 -7.13
C THR A 33 16.97 15.33 -6.26
N GLU A 34 17.37 15.45 -4.99
CA GLU A 34 17.41 14.34 -4.04
C GLU A 34 16.07 13.58 -3.99
N ARG A 35 14.95 14.32 -4.04
CA ARG A 35 13.60 13.73 -3.98
C ARG A 35 13.21 12.97 -5.22
N VAL A 36 13.48 13.50 -6.41
CA VAL A 36 13.22 12.80 -7.68
C VAL A 36 14.06 11.53 -7.73
N GLN A 37 15.34 11.62 -7.38
CA GLN A 37 16.25 10.48 -7.30
C GLN A 37 15.80 9.46 -6.24
N PHE A 38 15.30 9.91 -5.09
CA PHE A 38 14.73 9.04 -4.09
C PHE A 38 13.53 8.26 -4.66
N CYS A 39 12.53 8.94 -5.20
CA CYS A 39 11.32 8.32 -5.74
C CYS A 39 11.65 7.32 -6.87
N THR A 40 12.54 7.70 -7.80
CA THR A 40 12.91 6.84 -8.95
C THR A 40 13.75 5.64 -8.52
N ARG A 41 14.70 5.83 -7.60
CA ARG A 41 15.52 4.75 -7.05
C ARG A 41 14.68 3.75 -6.26
N LYS A 42 13.82 4.23 -5.36
CA LYS A 42 12.92 3.38 -4.58
C LYS A 42 11.97 2.60 -5.46
N TRP A 43 11.50 3.22 -6.51
CA TRP A 43 10.71 2.57 -7.53
C TRP A 43 11.49 1.44 -8.24
N ALA A 44 12.73 1.72 -8.68
CA ALA A 44 13.58 0.74 -9.34
C ALA A 44 13.87 -0.46 -8.41
N GLU A 45 14.15 -0.20 -7.11
CA GLU A 45 14.35 -1.23 -6.11
C GLU A 45 13.11 -2.10 -5.91
N HIS A 46 11.91 -1.48 -5.87
CA HIS A 46 10.64 -2.17 -5.62
C HIS A 46 10.22 -3.09 -6.77
N LEU A 47 10.30 -2.60 -8.01
CA LEU A 47 9.85 -3.34 -9.19
C LEU A 47 10.97 -3.99 -10.01
N ASN A 48 12.24 -3.78 -9.63
CA ASN A 48 13.38 -4.15 -10.45
C ASN A 48 13.30 -3.59 -11.89
N TYR A 49 12.83 -2.32 -11.98
CA TYR A 49 12.61 -1.64 -13.24
C TYR A 49 12.92 -0.15 -13.10
N GLU A 50 13.85 0.35 -13.89
CA GLU A 50 14.17 1.77 -13.95
C GLU A 50 13.12 2.53 -14.76
N ILE A 51 12.70 3.71 -14.29
CA ILE A 51 11.81 4.59 -15.04
C ILE A 51 12.64 5.24 -16.15
N PRO A 52 12.30 5.03 -17.43
CA PRO A 52 13.03 5.64 -18.52
C PRO A 52 12.85 7.18 -18.53
N HIS A 53 13.95 7.92 -18.65
CA HIS A 53 13.94 9.39 -18.70
C HIS A 53 13.00 9.93 -19.76
N ASP A 54 13.01 9.35 -20.97
CA ASP A 54 12.16 9.75 -22.07
C ASP A 54 10.67 9.67 -21.75
N LYS A 55 10.24 8.69 -20.96
CA LYS A 55 8.85 8.60 -20.50
C LYS A 55 8.49 9.70 -19.51
N VAL A 56 9.40 10.03 -18.60
CA VAL A 56 9.18 11.13 -17.64
C VAL A 56 9.11 12.46 -18.39
N VAL A 57 10.04 12.72 -19.31
CA VAL A 57 10.05 13.92 -20.16
C VAL A 57 8.76 14.01 -20.98
N ALA A 58 8.32 12.91 -21.62
CA ALA A 58 7.09 12.90 -22.40
C ALA A 58 5.86 13.24 -21.55
N MET A 59 5.76 12.72 -20.33
CA MET A 59 4.66 13.01 -19.42
C MET A 59 4.67 14.47 -18.95
N ILE A 60 5.85 15.04 -18.65
CA ILE A 60 5.97 16.46 -18.31
C ILE A 60 5.60 17.33 -19.52
N GLN A 61 5.99 16.91 -20.73
CA GLN A 61 5.65 17.61 -21.97
C GLN A 61 4.13 17.59 -22.23
N GLU A 62 3.48 16.43 -22.07
CA GLU A 62 2.01 16.36 -22.18
C GLU A 62 1.32 17.33 -21.23
N TRP A 63 1.84 17.46 -20.01
CA TRP A 63 1.34 18.40 -19.04
C TRP A 63 1.60 19.87 -19.44
N ALA A 64 2.80 20.18 -19.93
CA ALA A 64 3.18 21.51 -20.38
C ALA A 64 2.39 21.97 -21.62
N ASP A 65 2.00 21.03 -22.49
CA ASP A 65 1.25 21.30 -23.73
C ASP A 65 -0.24 21.61 -23.47
N LEU A 66 -0.76 21.32 -22.27
CA LEU A 66 -2.11 21.70 -21.90
C LEU A 66 -2.25 23.23 -21.80
N SER A 67 -3.37 23.77 -22.26
CA SER A 67 -3.72 25.15 -22.02
C SER A 67 -3.86 25.46 -20.52
N PRO A 68 -3.74 26.70 -20.08
CA PRO A 68 -3.95 27.08 -18.68
C PRO A 68 -5.31 26.65 -18.12
N GLU A 69 -6.38 26.67 -18.96
CA GLU A 69 -7.73 26.24 -18.58
C GLU A 69 -7.81 24.73 -18.41
N GLU A 70 -7.17 23.95 -19.30
CA GLU A 70 -7.10 22.49 -19.19
C GLU A 70 -6.31 22.07 -17.97
N ARG A 71 -5.16 22.71 -17.71
CA ARG A 71 -4.36 22.44 -16.49
C ARG A 71 -5.14 22.76 -15.21
N GLU A 72 -5.88 23.89 -15.18
CA GLU A 72 -6.68 24.29 -14.02
C GLU A 72 -7.76 23.27 -13.67
N ASN A 73 -8.36 22.64 -14.68
CA ASN A 73 -9.43 21.65 -14.51
C ASN A 73 -8.93 20.20 -14.49
N HIS A 74 -7.62 19.98 -14.57
CA HIS A 74 -7.05 18.64 -14.64
C HIS A 74 -7.09 17.94 -13.29
N SER A 75 -7.33 16.62 -13.31
CA SER A 75 -7.39 15.79 -12.09
C SER A 75 -6.11 15.84 -11.26
N LEU A 76 -4.93 15.95 -11.87
CA LEU A 76 -3.66 16.07 -11.17
C LEU A 76 -3.65 17.28 -10.24
N LYS A 77 -4.00 18.46 -10.76
CA LYS A 77 -4.01 19.71 -9.98
C LYS A 77 -5.06 19.66 -8.88
N ASN A 78 -6.25 19.18 -9.22
CA ASN A 78 -7.35 19.05 -8.28
C ASN A 78 -7.00 18.06 -7.14
N ASN A 79 -6.45 16.90 -7.48
CA ASN A 79 -6.03 15.91 -6.48
C ASN A 79 -4.92 16.44 -5.58
N ALA A 80 -3.90 17.08 -6.14
CA ALA A 80 -2.82 17.68 -5.37
C ALA A 80 -3.33 18.75 -4.40
N ALA A 81 -4.21 19.65 -4.88
CA ALA A 81 -4.80 20.69 -4.04
C ALA A 81 -5.61 20.12 -2.86
N ILE A 82 -6.43 19.08 -3.11
CA ILE A 82 -7.20 18.40 -2.05
C ILE A 82 -6.25 17.72 -1.05
N LEU A 83 -5.23 17.00 -1.52
CA LEU A 83 -4.27 16.32 -0.65
C LEU A 83 -3.53 17.31 0.25
N ILE A 84 -3.09 18.45 -0.28
CA ILE A 84 -2.43 19.49 0.48
C ILE A 84 -3.37 20.10 1.53
N ALA A 85 -4.64 20.34 1.17
CA ALA A 85 -5.62 20.92 2.07
C ALA A 85 -6.07 19.96 3.19
N GLU A 86 -6.22 18.68 2.88
CA GLU A 86 -6.82 17.68 3.79
C GLU A 86 -5.78 16.91 4.63
N LYS A 87 -4.48 16.99 4.30
CA LYS A 87 -3.43 16.16 4.90
C LYS A 87 -3.40 16.21 6.42
N ASP A 88 -3.44 17.40 7.01
CA ASP A 88 -3.30 17.55 8.47
C ASP A 88 -4.54 16.98 9.19
N ALA A 89 -5.73 17.26 8.64
CA ALA A 89 -6.98 16.69 9.15
C ALA A 89 -7.06 15.17 9.00
N LEU A 90 -6.49 14.63 7.92
CA LEU A 90 -6.34 13.19 7.73
C LEU A 90 -5.42 12.60 8.79
N LEU A 91 -4.20 13.15 8.94
CA LEU A 91 -3.19 12.60 9.84
C LEU A 91 -3.61 12.68 11.30
N GLU A 92 -4.33 13.75 11.71
CA GLU A 92 -4.90 13.86 13.06
C GLU A 92 -5.83 12.69 13.40
N LYS A 93 -6.60 12.18 12.43
CA LYS A 93 -7.50 11.04 12.61
C LYS A 93 -6.82 9.70 12.35
N ALA A 94 -5.93 9.65 11.36
CA ALA A 94 -5.28 8.42 10.93
C ALA A 94 -4.30 7.89 11.97
N LEU A 95 -3.50 8.75 12.63
CA LEU A 95 -2.51 8.30 13.60
C LEU A 95 -3.12 7.53 14.79
N PRO A 96 -4.14 8.04 15.51
CA PRO A 96 -4.77 7.27 16.57
C PRO A 96 -5.42 5.98 16.06
N HIS A 97 -6.00 6.01 14.85
CA HIS A 97 -6.60 4.85 14.21
C HIS A 97 -5.53 3.79 13.94
N LEU A 98 -4.44 4.13 13.27
CA LEU A 98 -3.31 3.24 12.98
C LEU A 98 -2.70 2.63 14.26
N HIS A 99 -2.41 3.47 15.27
CA HIS A 99 -1.91 2.98 16.55
C HIS A 99 -2.83 1.98 17.25
N SER A 100 -4.13 2.00 16.95
CA SER A 100 -5.06 1.02 17.51
C SER A 100 -4.91 -0.38 16.92
N TYR A 101 -4.10 -0.57 15.87
CA TYR A 101 -3.86 -1.86 15.20
C TYR A 101 -2.48 -2.46 15.46
N PHE A 102 -1.61 -1.74 16.15
CA PHE A 102 -0.23 -2.15 16.38
C PHE A 102 0.14 -2.10 17.86
N PRO A 103 1.22 -2.77 18.28
CA PRO A 103 1.74 -2.65 19.64
C PRO A 103 1.93 -1.17 20.04
N PRO A 104 1.70 -0.81 21.32
CA PRO A 104 1.74 0.58 21.79
C PRO A 104 3.07 1.31 21.57
N GLU A 105 4.16 0.56 21.45
CA GLU A 105 5.52 1.04 21.21
C GLU A 105 5.86 1.24 19.72
N THR A 106 4.94 0.91 18.81
CA THR A 106 5.17 1.03 17.36
C THR A 106 5.41 2.50 16.99
N ASP A 107 6.57 2.77 16.37
CA ASP A 107 6.85 4.05 15.75
C ASP A 107 6.32 4.05 14.31
N LEU A 108 5.41 4.98 14.01
CA LEU A 108 4.84 5.18 12.67
C LEU A 108 5.45 6.39 11.95
N SER A 109 6.63 6.84 12.40
CA SER A 109 7.32 7.96 11.75
C SER A 109 7.73 7.58 10.34
N VAL A 110 7.34 8.41 9.36
CA VAL A 110 7.58 8.16 7.94
C VAL A 110 7.48 9.45 7.13
N ASP A 111 8.28 9.56 6.08
CA ASP A 111 8.14 10.57 5.05
C ASP A 111 7.27 10.05 3.91
N ILE A 112 6.30 10.86 3.45
CA ILE A 112 5.41 10.56 2.33
C ILE A 112 5.73 11.51 1.19
N HIS A 113 6.13 10.95 0.06
CA HIS A 113 6.50 11.67 -1.14
C HIS A 113 5.39 11.55 -2.18
N LEU A 114 4.76 12.66 -2.52
CA LEU A 114 3.80 12.70 -3.63
C LEU A 114 4.54 12.88 -4.95
N THR A 115 4.17 12.09 -5.95
CA THR A 115 4.74 12.14 -7.30
C THR A 115 3.64 12.01 -8.36
N ALA A 116 3.94 12.42 -9.59
CA ALA A 116 3.04 12.26 -10.74
C ALA A 116 3.62 11.37 -11.85
N PHE A 117 4.84 10.85 -11.69
CA PHE A 117 5.55 10.11 -12.73
C PHE A 117 5.95 8.70 -12.33
N ASN A 118 5.23 8.10 -11.41
CA ASN A 118 5.48 6.74 -10.96
C ASN A 118 4.45 5.79 -11.60
N PRO A 119 4.84 4.65 -12.21
CA PRO A 119 3.90 3.72 -12.84
C PRO A 119 3.00 2.94 -11.87
N SER A 120 3.25 2.98 -10.55
CA SER A 120 2.39 2.37 -9.53
C SER A 120 1.47 3.37 -8.84
N ARG A 121 0.54 2.85 -8.03
CA ARG A 121 -0.32 3.69 -7.16
C ARG A 121 0.49 4.34 -6.06
N GLY A 122 1.23 3.53 -5.34
CA GLY A 122 2.05 3.86 -4.20
C GLY A 122 2.79 2.62 -3.74
N PHE A 123 3.74 2.81 -2.87
CA PHE A 123 4.43 1.74 -2.17
C PHE A 123 5.08 2.30 -0.90
N ALA A 124 5.20 1.45 0.12
CA ALA A 124 5.92 1.73 1.35
C ALA A 124 7.17 0.85 1.44
N MET A 125 8.28 1.47 1.77
CA MET A 125 9.52 0.79 2.16
C MET A 125 10.01 1.39 3.49
N LEU A 126 11.08 2.20 3.49
CA LEU A 126 11.45 3.03 4.64
C LEU A 126 10.61 4.32 4.67
N ASP A 127 10.24 4.81 3.48
CA ASP A 127 9.34 5.93 3.25
C ASP A 127 8.25 5.53 2.26
N ILE A 128 7.23 6.36 2.12
CA ILE A 128 6.08 6.12 1.25
C ILE A 128 6.18 7.00 0.01
N VAL A 129 5.96 6.40 -1.16
CA VAL A 129 5.82 7.13 -2.44
C VAL A 129 4.41 6.90 -2.97
N VAL A 130 3.69 7.99 -3.27
CA VAL A 130 2.32 7.93 -3.80
C VAL A 130 2.25 8.67 -5.14
N ASN A 131 1.82 7.97 -6.19
CA ASN A 131 1.57 8.57 -7.50
C ASN A 131 0.14 9.13 -7.55
N VAL A 132 0.02 10.46 -7.55
CA VAL A 132 -1.28 11.14 -7.55
C VAL A 132 -2.03 11.06 -8.89
N GLN A 133 -1.36 10.60 -9.96
CA GLN A 133 -1.96 10.38 -11.29
C GLN A 133 -2.33 8.92 -11.56
N ALA A 134 -2.10 8.01 -10.65
CA ALA A 134 -2.40 6.60 -10.90
C ALA A 134 -3.87 6.43 -11.33
N PRO A 135 -4.13 5.73 -12.45
CA PRO A 135 -5.51 5.55 -12.99
C PRO A 135 -6.48 4.93 -11.99
N HIS A 136 -5.94 4.19 -11.04
CA HIS A 136 -6.71 3.52 -9.99
C HIS A 136 -7.48 4.47 -9.06
N TRP A 137 -7.04 5.74 -8.95
CA TRP A 137 -7.73 6.74 -8.13
C TRP A 137 -9.04 7.23 -8.76
N GLN A 138 -9.28 6.90 -10.04
CA GLN A 138 -10.45 7.34 -10.81
C GLN A 138 -10.67 8.86 -10.75
N GLY A 139 -9.58 9.63 -10.61
CA GLY A 139 -9.63 11.07 -10.46
C GLY A 139 -10.14 11.59 -9.11
N ASP A 140 -10.33 10.72 -8.11
CA ASP A 140 -10.85 11.09 -6.78
C ASP A 140 -9.74 11.07 -5.73
N ALA A 141 -9.39 12.24 -5.20
CA ALA A 141 -8.36 12.40 -4.18
C ALA A 141 -8.66 11.64 -2.89
N ARG A 142 -9.93 11.33 -2.60
CA ARG A 142 -10.30 10.55 -1.40
C ARG A 142 -9.72 9.14 -1.45
N ASN A 143 -9.64 8.54 -2.63
CA ASN A 143 -8.99 7.24 -2.81
C ASN A 143 -7.50 7.31 -2.45
N ILE A 144 -6.84 8.44 -2.78
CA ILE A 144 -5.42 8.66 -2.44
C ILE A 144 -5.25 8.84 -0.93
N LEU A 145 -6.14 9.61 -0.27
CA LEU A 145 -6.09 9.80 1.18
C LEU A 145 -6.24 8.48 1.93
N ASN A 146 -7.13 7.61 1.49
CA ASN A 146 -7.29 6.27 2.05
C ASN A 146 -6.07 5.39 1.80
N ALA A 147 -5.50 5.45 0.59
CA ALA A 147 -4.29 4.72 0.26
C ALA A 147 -3.09 5.16 1.11
N ILE A 148 -2.98 6.45 1.46
CA ILE A 148 -1.96 6.93 2.41
C ILE A 148 -2.11 6.22 3.77
N VAL A 149 -3.33 6.05 4.27
CA VAL A 149 -3.59 5.30 5.52
C VAL A 149 -3.15 3.84 5.38
N HIS A 150 -3.46 3.19 4.24
CA HIS A 150 -3.00 1.84 3.93
C HIS A 150 -1.47 1.74 3.93
N GLU A 151 -0.78 2.65 3.23
CA GLU A 151 0.68 2.63 3.13
C GLU A 151 1.37 2.88 4.49
N ILE A 152 0.84 3.77 5.34
CA ILE A 152 1.36 3.92 6.71
C ILE A 152 1.15 2.62 7.51
N GLY A 153 0.11 1.85 7.22
CA GLY A 153 -0.09 0.52 7.79
C GLY A 153 1.10 -0.42 7.57
N HIS A 154 1.75 -0.36 6.40
CA HIS A 154 2.96 -1.13 6.13
C HIS A 154 4.15 -0.76 7.02
N VAL A 155 4.25 0.51 7.46
CA VAL A 155 5.27 0.92 8.44
C VAL A 155 5.03 0.21 9.78
N GLY A 156 3.78 0.21 10.26
CA GLY A 156 3.40 -0.52 11.47
C GLY A 156 3.59 -2.03 11.35
N HIS A 157 3.24 -2.63 10.20
CA HIS A 157 3.50 -4.04 9.94
C HIS A 157 5.00 -4.36 9.93
N SER A 158 5.83 -3.49 9.36
CA SER A 158 7.28 -3.66 9.36
C SER A 158 7.85 -3.66 10.79
N TYR A 159 7.28 -2.88 11.70
CA TYR A 159 7.63 -2.96 13.12
C TYR A 159 7.24 -4.33 13.70
N CYS A 160 6.04 -4.85 13.45
CA CYS A 160 5.64 -6.18 13.91
C CYS A 160 6.61 -7.27 13.46
N ARG A 161 7.14 -7.18 12.23
CA ARG A 161 8.16 -8.11 11.72
C ARG A 161 9.43 -8.15 12.60
N THR A 162 9.79 -7.03 13.23
CA THR A 162 10.96 -6.99 14.13
C THR A 162 10.74 -7.76 15.43
N LEU A 163 9.49 -8.01 15.80
CA LEU A 163 9.11 -8.74 17.00
C LEU A 163 9.08 -10.26 16.79
N TRP A 164 9.05 -10.72 15.53
CA TRP A 164 8.98 -12.14 15.24
C TRP A 164 10.27 -12.85 15.68
N ASN A 165 10.11 -13.89 16.51
CA ASN A 165 11.21 -14.68 17.05
C ASN A 165 11.72 -15.74 16.05
N GLU A 166 11.81 -15.41 14.77
CA GLU A 166 12.26 -16.35 13.76
C GLU A 166 13.76 -16.23 13.51
N PRO A 167 14.45 -17.36 13.22
CA PRO A 167 15.88 -17.30 12.90
C PRO A 167 16.08 -16.45 11.66
N LYS A 168 17.13 -15.61 11.68
CA LYS A 168 17.55 -14.73 10.56
C LYS A 168 18.02 -15.49 9.29
N ALA A 169 17.66 -16.76 9.14
CA ALA A 169 17.80 -17.47 7.87
C ALA A 169 16.79 -16.89 6.86
N GLU A 170 17.14 -16.91 5.58
CA GLU A 170 16.18 -16.50 4.54
C GLU A 170 14.84 -17.21 4.78
N PRO A 171 13.72 -16.48 4.84
CA PRO A 171 12.43 -17.09 5.12
C PRO A 171 12.12 -18.16 4.09
N GLU A 172 11.65 -19.33 4.52
CA GLU A 172 11.11 -20.31 3.60
C GLU A 172 10.03 -19.67 2.72
N MET A 173 9.85 -20.11 1.49
CA MET A 173 8.87 -19.55 0.54
C MET A 173 7.46 -19.46 1.14
N LYS A 174 7.07 -20.44 1.94
CA LYS A 174 5.82 -20.42 2.68
C LYS A 174 5.68 -19.22 3.61
N HIS A 175 6.74 -18.90 4.36
CA HIS A 175 6.76 -17.74 5.24
C HIS A 175 6.62 -16.45 4.43
N ARG A 176 7.31 -16.32 3.31
CA ARG A 176 7.20 -15.15 2.40
C ARG A 176 5.78 -14.97 1.86
N VAL A 177 5.12 -16.06 1.45
CA VAL A 177 3.73 -16.01 0.96
C VAL A 177 2.79 -15.55 2.08
N LEU A 178 2.91 -16.13 3.28
CA LEU A 178 2.09 -15.76 4.43
C LEU A 178 2.38 -14.34 4.93
N ASP A 179 3.63 -13.89 4.88
CA ASP A 179 4.01 -12.53 5.24
C ASP A 179 3.41 -11.50 4.28
N ASN A 180 3.49 -11.72 2.97
CA ASN A 180 2.85 -10.86 1.99
C ASN A 180 1.34 -10.80 2.18
N LEU A 181 0.70 -11.96 2.39
CA LEU A 181 -0.73 -12.05 2.66
C LEU A 181 -1.13 -11.27 3.94
N ASN A 182 -0.35 -11.41 5.00
CA ASN A 182 -0.55 -10.73 6.27
C ASN A 182 -0.35 -9.22 6.14
N SER A 183 0.71 -8.79 5.44
CA SER A 183 1.04 -7.39 5.20
C SER A 183 -0.07 -6.67 4.43
N GLU A 184 -0.44 -7.19 3.26
CA GLU A 184 -1.51 -6.59 2.45
C GLU A 184 -2.86 -6.64 3.17
N GLY A 185 -3.11 -7.73 3.89
CA GLY A 185 -4.33 -7.92 4.63
C GLY A 185 -4.56 -6.91 5.73
N ILE A 186 -3.57 -6.68 6.61
CA ILE A 186 -3.72 -5.71 7.70
C ILE A 186 -3.81 -4.28 7.17
N CYS A 187 -2.99 -3.92 6.18
CA CYS A 187 -3.01 -2.57 5.62
C CYS A 187 -4.34 -2.27 4.93
N THR A 188 -4.89 -3.23 4.18
CA THR A 188 -6.22 -3.09 3.57
C THR A 188 -7.32 -3.04 4.63
N TYR A 189 -7.24 -3.84 5.68
CA TYR A 189 -8.20 -3.80 6.79
C TYR A 189 -8.20 -2.45 7.51
N ILE A 190 -7.03 -1.87 7.76
CA ILE A 190 -6.89 -0.53 8.34
C ILE A 190 -7.54 0.52 7.42
N GLY A 191 -7.26 0.50 6.11
CA GLY A 191 -7.90 1.39 5.14
C GLY A 191 -9.41 1.19 5.04
N TYR A 192 -9.87 -0.07 5.04
CA TYR A 192 -11.29 -0.42 5.05
C TYR A 192 -12.03 0.16 6.26
N THR A 193 -11.46 0.06 7.45
CA THR A 193 -12.07 0.59 8.68
C THR A 193 -11.92 2.10 8.82
N ALA A 194 -11.01 2.74 8.07
CA ALA A 194 -10.80 4.18 8.03
C ALA A 194 -11.86 4.95 7.19
N GLN A 195 -12.76 4.27 6.48
CA GLN A 195 -13.70 4.90 5.54
C GLN A 195 -14.58 6.00 6.16
N SER A 196 -14.78 6.01 7.46
CA SER A 196 -15.54 7.06 8.15
C SER A 196 -14.87 8.44 8.11
N PHE A 197 -13.54 8.49 7.96
CA PHE A 197 -12.76 9.75 7.89
C PHE A 197 -11.85 9.84 6.65
N ALA A 198 -11.54 8.71 6.03
CA ALA A 198 -10.80 8.58 4.77
C ALA A 198 -11.58 7.67 3.81
N PRO A 199 -12.70 8.14 3.24
CA PRO A 199 -13.52 7.31 2.35
C PRO A 199 -12.77 7.00 1.05
N ALA A 200 -12.99 5.79 0.52
CA ALA A 200 -12.41 5.33 -0.74
C ALA A 200 -13.51 4.80 -1.68
N PRO A 201 -14.31 5.68 -2.29
CA PRO A 201 -15.47 5.27 -3.09
C PRO A 201 -15.10 4.49 -4.36
N GLY A 202 -13.86 4.61 -4.83
CA GLY A 202 -13.33 3.90 -6.00
C GLY A 202 -12.44 2.72 -5.66
N ASP A 203 -12.33 2.34 -4.38
CA ASP A 203 -11.53 1.17 -4.01
C ASP A 203 -12.16 -0.11 -4.56
N GLN A 204 -11.32 -0.94 -5.21
CA GLN A 204 -11.79 -2.15 -5.87
C GLN A 204 -11.86 -3.37 -4.94
N ASP A 205 -11.19 -3.31 -3.78
CA ASP A 205 -11.09 -4.44 -2.87
C ASP A 205 -12.26 -4.47 -1.88
N TYR A 206 -12.72 -3.31 -1.42
CA TYR A 206 -13.76 -3.22 -0.42
C TYR A 206 -15.09 -3.88 -0.83
N PRO A 207 -15.60 -3.72 -2.08
CA PRO A 207 -16.74 -4.48 -2.52
C PRO A 207 -16.51 -5.99 -2.60
N GLN A 208 -15.27 -6.42 -2.89
CA GLN A 208 -14.92 -7.84 -2.97
C GLN A 208 -14.86 -8.51 -1.59
N ILE A 209 -14.42 -7.77 -0.56
CA ILE A 209 -14.38 -8.24 0.83
C ILE A 209 -15.80 -8.52 1.37
N GLU A 210 -16.78 -7.78 0.88
CA GLU A 210 -18.19 -7.93 1.27
C GLU A 210 -18.95 -8.98 0.43
N ASP A 211 -18.34 -9.50 -0.64
CA ASP A 211 -18.93 -10.54 -1.50
C ASP A 211 -18.45 -11.94 -1.09
N PRO A 212 -19.31 -12.81 -0.50
CA PRO A 212 -18.90 -14.14 -0.04
C PRO A 212 -18.35 -15.06 -1.13
N GLU A 213 -18.81 -14.90 -2.38
CA GLU A 213 -18.35 -15.75 -3.49
C GLU A 213 -16.94 -15.30 -3.93
N ARG A 214 -16.68 -14.00 -3.97
CA ARG A 214 -15.33 -13.47 -4.22
C ARG A 214 -14.35 -13.83 -3.11
N VAL A 215 -14.80 -13.79 -1.86
CA VAL A 215 -13.98 -14.25 -0.72
C VAL A 215 -13.60 -15.71 -0.88
N LYS A 216 -14.54 -16.60 -1.18
CA LYS A 216 -14.25 -18.03 -1.43
C LYS A 216 -13.30 -18.25 -2.59
N GLU A 217 -13.50 -17.54 -3.69
CA GLU A 217 -12.62 -17.60 -4.86
C GLU A 217 -11.19 -17.15 -4.50
N ALA A 218 -11.05 -16.03 -3.77
CA ALA A 218 -9.75 -15.52 -3.33
C ALA A 218 -9.03 -16.51 -2.39
N PHE A 219 -9.77 -17.17 -1.46
CA PHE A 219 -9.21 -18.24 -0.64
C PHE A 219 -8.77 -19.45 -1.48
N ALA A 220 -9.55 -19.86 -2.48
CA ALA A 220 -9.16 -20.94 -3.38
C ALA A 220 -7.86 -20.60 -4.15
N GLN A 221 -7.76 -19.39 -4.69
CA GLN A 221 -6.57 -18.90 -5.39
C GLN A 221 -5.34 -18.83 -4.47
N THR A 222 -5.51 -18.33 -3.24
CA THR A 222 -4.42 -18.27 -2.25
C THR A 222 -3.97 -19.67 -1.83
N ASN A 223 -4.92 -20.59 -1.61
CA ASN A 223 -4.61 -21.98 -1.29
C ASN A 223 -3.93 -22.71 -2.45
N GLU A 224 -4.21 -22.37 -3.70
CA GLU A 224 -3.49 -22.88 -4.86
C GLU A 224 -2.02 -22.46 -4.81
N ILE A 225 -1.73 -21.18 -4.56
CA ILE A 225 -0.34 -20.69 -4.41
C ILE A 225 0.37 -21.46 -3.29
N ILE A 226 -0.25 -21.57 -2.11
CA ILE A 226 0.32 -22.27 -0.95
C ILE A 226 0.56 -23.75 -1.28
N GLY A 227 -0.37 -24.40 -1.97
CA GLY A 227 -0.29 -25.82 -2.34
C GLY A 227 0.82 -26.14 -3.36
N GLN A 228 1.30 -25.17 -4.12
CA GLN A 228 2.40 -25.33 -5.06
C GLN A 228 3.80 -25.17 -4.43
N ILE A 229 3.88 -24.69 -3.17
CA ILE A 229 5.17 -24.51 -2.47
C ILE A 229 5.87 -25.86 -2.32
N GLY A 230 7.09 -25.94 -2.82
CA GLY A 230 7.88 -27.17 -2.87
C GLY A 230 7.52 -28.13 -4.02
N ALA A 231 6.44 -27.88 -4.76
CA ALA A 231 6.06 -28.64 -5.96
C ALA A 231 6.61 -28.03 -7.26
N VAL A 232 6.77 -26.69 -7.26
CA VAL A 232 7.33 -25.92 -8.38
C VAL A 232 8.50 -25.06 -7.89
N PRO A 233 9.35 -24.51 -8.79
CA PRO A 233 10.41 -23.58 -8.41
C PRO A 233 9.90 -22.35 -7.67
N ASP A 234 10.72 -21.81 -6.77
CA ASP A 234 10.37 -20.61 -5.98
C ASP A 234 10.05 -19.40 -6.86
N GLU A 235 10.67 -19.27 -8.02
CA GLU A 235 10.40 -18.21 -9.00
C GLU A 235 8.96 -18.27 -9.53
N ASP A 236 8.43 -19.48 -9.75
CA ASP A 236 7.04 -19.67 -10.16
C ASP A 236 6.07 -19.29 -9.04
N ILE A 237 6.40 -19.62 -7.79
CA ILE A 237 5.60 -19.17 -6.61
C ILE A 237 5.61 -17.64 -6.50
N GLN A 238 6.77 -17.00 -6.67
CA GLN A 238 6.87 -15.54 -6.67
C GLN A 238 6.03 -14.92 -7.78
N LYS A 239 6.05 -15.51 -8.98
CA LYS A 239 5.20 -15.06 -10.09
C LYS A 239 3.70 -15.23 -9.76
N MET A 240 3.28 -16.37 -9.24
CA MET A 240 1.89 -16.60 -8.82
C MET A 240 1.48 -15.61 -7.73
N THR A 241 2.37 -15.36 -6.76
CA THR A 241 2.16 -14.34 -5.71
C THR A 241 1.93 -12.96 -6.32
N LEU A 242 2.77 -12.56 -7.29
CA LEU A 242 2.61 -11.26 -7.95
C LEU A 242 1.33 -11.22 -8.80
N ASP A 243 1.12 -12.19 -9.67
CA ASP A 243 0.03 -12.16 -10.67
C ASP A 243 -1.35 -12.34 -9.99
N THR A 244 -1.48 -13.31 -9.10
CA THR A 244 -2.75 -13.66 -8.47
C THR A 244 -2.93 -12.98 -7.10
N GLY A 245 -1.90 -13.03 -6.26
CA GLY A 245 -1.95 -12.46 -4.91
C GLY A 245 -2.06 -10.94 -4.91
N ILE A 246 -1.14 -10.28 -5.60
CA ILE A 246 -1.00 -8.81 -5.58
C ILE A 246 -1.83 -8.17 -6.70
N GLN A 247 -1.55 -8.47 -7.97
CA GLN A 247 -2.26 -7.85 -9.12
C GLN A 247 -3.70 -8.34 -9.21
N GLY A 248 -3.94 -9.65 -9.02
CA GLY A 248 -5.26 -10.27 -8.94
C GLY A 248 -6.03 -9.99 -7.66
N ARG A 249 -5.42 -9.30 -6.69
CA ARG A 249 -6.01 -8.82 -5.43
C ARG A 249 -6.42 -9.92 -4.43
N ALA A 250 -6.06 -11.18 -4.64
CA ALA A 250 -6.46 -12.26 -3.72
C ALA A 250 -5.93 -12.03 -2.30
N TYR A 251 -4.70 -11.51 -2.12
CA TYR A 251 -4.13 -11.26 -0.80
C TYR A 251 -4.80 -10.13 -0.04
N TYR A 252 -5.28 -9.12 -0.74
CA TYR A 252 -6.04 -8.01 -0.14
C TYR A 252 -7.37 -8.51 0.42
N VAL A 253 -8.10 -9.31 -0.36
CA VAL A 253 -9.40 -9.86 0.04
C VAL A 253 -9.24 -10.88 1.17
N VAL A 254 -8.36 -11.89 1.00
CA VAL A 254 -8.15 -12.95 2.00
C VAL A 254 -7.57 -12.39 3.29
N GLY A 255 -6.50 -11.60 3.19
CA GLY A 255 -5.82 -11.05 4.36
C GLY A 255 -6.73 -10.11 5.17
N THR A 256 -7.53 -9.27 4.50
CA THR A 256 -8.53 -8.43 5.18
C THR A 256 -9.61 -9.27 5.85
N THR A 257 -10.11 -10.32 5.18
CA THR A 257 -11.11 -11.23 5.77
C THR A 257 -10.57 -11.89 7.03
N ILE A 258 -9.30 -12.30 7.04
CA ILE A 258 -8.65 -12.89 8.21
C ILE A 258 -8.54 -11.87 9.35
N CYS A 259 -8.04 -10.66 9.07
CA CYS A 259 -7.92 -9.60 10.07
C CYS A 259 -9.28 -9.22 10.65
N LYS A 260 -10.29 -9.02 9.80
CA LYS A 260 -11.67 -8.72 10.18
C LYS A 260 -12.25 -9.82 11.09
N THR A 261 -12.08 -11.07 10.70
CA THR A 261 -12.60 -12.22 11.49
C THR A 261 -11.96 -12.30 12.87
N ILE A 262 -10.63 -12.15 12.97
CA ILE A 262 -9.93 -12.16 14.26
C ILE A 262 -10.39 -11.00 15.13
N ASP A 263 -10.44 -9.80 14.56
CA ASP A 263 -10.84 -8.58 15.29
C ASP A 263 -12.29 -8.65 15.79
N GLU A 264 -13.23 -9.08 14.94
CA GLU A 264 -14.66 -9.17 15.30
C GLU A 264 -14.96 -10.29 16.31
N GLN A 265 -14.28 -11.44 16.24
CA GLN A 265 -14.56 -12.58 17.09
C GLN A 265 -13.74 -12.64 18.37
N LEU A 266 -12.50 -12.15 18.35
CA LEU A 266 -11.57 -12.23 19.49
C LEU A 266 -11.16 -10.85 20.02
N GLY A 267 -11.46 -9.78 19.29
CA GLY A 267 -11.11 -8.41 19.64
C GLY A 267 -9.76 -7.94 19.12
N ARG A 268 -9.57 -6.62 19.13
CA ARG A 268 -8.40 -5.92 18.59
C ARG A 268 -7.08 -6.39 19.20
N GLU A 269 -7.04 -6.63 20.50
CA GLU A 269 -5.83 -7.11 21.18
C GLU A 269 -5.36 -8.47 20.66
N ALA A 270 -6.28 -9.38 20.32
CA ALA A 270 -5.95 -10.66 19.73
C ALA A 270 -5.42 -10.53 18.28
N LEU A 271 -5.91 -9.55 17.52
CA LEU A 271 -5.36 -9.23 16.21
C LEU A 271 -3.93 -8.68 16.32
N ILE A 272 -3.70 -7.72 17.23
CA ILE A 272 -2.37 -7.15 17.49
C ILE A 272 -1.38 -8.25 17.93
N GLU A 273 -1.80 -9.13 18.86
CA GLU A 273 -0.98 -10.28 19.29
C GLU A 273 -0.62 -11.19 18.10
N ALA A 274 -1.61 -11.49 17.25
CA ALA A 274 -1.39 -12.34 16.09
C ALA A 274 -0.41 -11.74 15.09
N MET A 275 -0.52 -10.44 14.82
CA MET A 275 0.39 -9.69 13.97
C MET A 275 1.83 -9.66 14.52
N ALA A 276 1.98 -9.40 15.83
CA ALA A 276 3.28 -9.32 16.51
C ALA A 276 3.95 -10.69 16.70
N THR A 277 3.19 -11.78 16.69
CA THR A 277 3.73 -13.15 16.82
C THR A 277 4.24 -13.70 15.49
N GLY A 278 3.59 -13.36 14.38
CA GLY A 278 4.02 -13.75 13.04
C GLY A 278 2.91 -14.35 12.17
N PRO A 279 3.15 -14.43 10.84
CA PRO A 279 2.11 -14.74 9.88
C PRO A 279 1.57 -16.16 9.99
N GLN A 280 2.38 -17.13 10.42
CA GLN A 280 1.93 -18.51 10.67
C GLN A 280 0.97 -18.58 11.87
N PHE A 281 1.26 -17.86 12.95
CA PHE A 281 0.38 -17.80 14.12
C PHE A 281 -0.93 -17.10 13.78
N TRP A 282 -0.88 -15.99 13.06
CA TRP A 282 -2.03 -15.25 12.58
C TRP A 282 -2.96 -16.12 11.71
N ALA A 283 -2.42 -16.86 10.75
CA ALA A 283 -3.17 -17.78 9.91
C ALA A 283 -3.79 -18.95 10.69
N ASN A 284 -3.04 -19.54 11.64
CA ASN A 284 -3.56 -20.59 12.52
C ASN A 284 -4.69 -20.08 13.42
N ARG A 285 -4.57 -18.85 13.93
CA ARG A 285 -5.61 -18.22 14.77
C ARG A 285 -6.92 -18.08 14.00
N TYR A 286 -6.85 -17.61 12.76
CA TYR A 286 -8.00 -17.52 11.88
C TYR A 286 -8.63 -18.89 11.59
N ASN A 287 -7.83 -19.90 11.24
CA ASN A 287 -8.32 -21.23 10.89
C ASN A 287 -9.11 -21.89 12.04
N GLN A 288 -8.88 -21.49 13.30
CA GLN A 288 -9.64 -21.97 14.46
C GLN A 288 -11.05 -21.35 14.57
N LEU A 289 -11.32 -20.26 13.81
CA LEU A 289 -12.55 -19.48 13.92
C LEU A 289 -13.54 -19.75 12.80
N VAL A 290 -13.12 -20.44 11.73
CA VAL A 290 -13.89 -20.58 10.50
C VAL A 290 -14.04 -22.04 10.08
N SER A 291 -15.01 -22.29 9.18
CA SER A 291 -15.24 -23.59 8.56
C SER A 291 -14.14 -23.93 7.53
N GLU A 292 -13.96 -25.21 7.23
CA GLU A 292 -12.89 -25.75 6.38
C GLU A 292 -12.87 -25.18 4.95
N ASP A 293 -14.00 -24.72 4.43
CA ASP A 293 -14.14 -24.21 3.07
C ASP A 293 -13.46 -22.86 2.82
N ILE A 294 -13.20 -22.12 3.90
CA ILE A 294 -12.48 -20.82 3.86
C ILE A 294 -11.22 -20.83 4.75
N GLN A 295 -10.68 -21.97 5.09
CA GLN A 295 -9.39 -22.06 5.80
C GLN A 295 -8.21 -21.91 4.83
N LEU A 296 -7.10 -21.37 5.35
CA LEU A 296 -5.80 -21.47 4.69
C LEU A 296 -5.23 -22.87 4.87
N LYS A 297 -4.79 -23.50 3.78
CA LYS A 297 -4.30 -24.89 3.75
C LYS A 297 -2.78 -24.91 3.59
N PHE A 298 -2.04 -25.05 4.70
CA PHE A 298 -0.56 -25.00 4.70
C PHE A 298 0.06 -26.04 5.65
#